data_fdfae18c1576f88d7ec8ba4499fddeac
#
_entry.id   fdfae18c1576f88d7ec8ba4499fddeac
#
_cell.length_a   1.000
_cell.length_b   1.000
_cell.length_c   1.000
_cell.angle_alpha   90.00
_cell.angle_beta   90.00
_cell.angle_gamma   90.00
#
_symmetry.space_group_name_H-M   'P 1'
#
loop_
_entity.id
_entity.type
_entity.pdbx_description
1 polymer ?
#
loop_
_entity_poly.entity_id
_entity_poly.type
_entity_poly.pdbx_seq_one_letter_code
_entity_poly.pdbx_strand_id
1 'polypeptide(L)'
;MTRSPESSPEEYAVSPAIGPVPAIYVHLSPKRATTQSQHVPIGGTMSDIPADLRYSTDHLWVRPGAGGLVRVGVTDFAQQSLGDVVDVSPPRPGDTVTAGQACGDIESVKSLSDLIAPVTGTARARNEDLAEAPDLVNSDPYGQGWLFEIQSDPAILGQQLAALMDADAYRELAGA
;
A
#
# COMPACT_ATOMS: atom_id res chain seq x y z
N MET A 1 -46.90 23.23 49.43
CA MET A 1 -46.12 22.16 50.05
C MET A 1 -46.20 21.00 49.10
N THR A 2 -45.22 20.72 48.38
CA THR A 2 -44.04 19.90 48.52
C THR A 2 -43.22 19.91 47.23
N ARG A 3 -41.95 19.97 47.42
CA ARG A 3 -40.83 20.10 46.51
C ARG A 3 -40.78 19.08 45.39
N SER A 4 -40.29 19.59 44.26
CA SER A 4 -39.56 18.84 43.20
C SER A 4 -38.28 18.16 43.71
N PRO A 5 -37.78 17.16 42.97
CA PRO A 5 -36.37 17.26 42.65
C PRO A 5 -36.11 17.29 41.15
N GLU A 6 -35.24 18.19 40.82
CA GLU A 6 -34.38 18.31 39.67
C GLU A 6 -33.66 16.99 39.36
N SER A 7 -33.72 16.52 38.13
CA SER A 7 -32.76 15.56 37.59
C SER A 7 -32.13 16.15 36.38
N SER A 8 -30.85 16.45 36.51
CA SER A 8 -29.93 16.92 35.50
C SER A 8 -29.82 15.94 34.32
N PRO A 9 -29.67 16.39 33.08
CA PRO A 9 -29.31 15.53 32.00
C PRO A 9 -27.82 15.21 32.08
N GLU A 10 -27.48 13.92 32.15
CA GLU A 10 -26.12 13.44 31.97
C GLU A 10 -25.65 13.73 30.53
N GLU A 11 -24.64 14.55 30.50
CA GLU A 11 -23.83 14.88 29.34
C GLU A 11 -23.10 13.64 28.88
N TYR A 12 -23.58 12.98 27.81
CA TYR A 12 -22.85 11.93 27.11
C TYR A 12 -21.70 12.58 26.35
N ALA A 13 -20.55 12.56 26.97
CA ALA A 13 -19.28 12.84 26.28
C ALA A 13 -19.04 11.80 25.22
N VAL A 14 -19.25 12.18 23.96
CA VAL A 14 -18.82 11.42 22.79
C VAL A 14 -17.31 11.58 22.69
N SER A 15 -16.57 10.56 23.08
CA SER A 15 -15.15 10.43 22.77
C SER A 15 -14.97 10.13 21.27
N PRO A 16 -14.24 10.95 20.52
CA PRO A 16 -13.75 10.54 19.22
C PRO A 16 -12.44 9.79 19.42
N ALA A 17 -12.52 8.49 19.63
CA ALA A 17 -11.35 7.63 19.52
C ALA A 17 -11.27 7.08 18.07
N ILE A 18 -10.82 7.92 17.16
CA ILE A 18 -10.26 7.41 15.91
C ILE A 18 -8.77 7.23 16.19
N GLY A 19 -8.41 6.02 16.61
CA GLY A 19 -7.01 5.59 16.66
C GLY A 19 -6.44 5.48 15.25
N PRO A 20 -5.14 5.73 15.06
CA PRO A 20 -4.50 5.58 13.76
C PRO A 20 -4.54 4.12 13.34
N VAL A 21 -5.10 3.86 12.14
CA VAL A 21 -5.01 2.57 11.46
C VAL A 21 -3.55 2.27 11.16
N PRO A 22 -3.06 1.06 11.44
CA PRO A 22 -1.67 0.73 11.19
C PRO A 22 -1.41 0.68 9.68
N ALA A 23 -0.54 1.59 9.21
CA ALA A 23 0.19 1.40 7.98
C ALA A 23 0.88 0.03 8.00
N ILE A 24 1.19 -0.54 6.84
CA ILE A 24 1.92 -1.81 6.72
C ILE A 24 3.22 -1.69 7.55
N TYR A 25 3.14 -2.10 8.80
CA TYR A 25 4.28 -2.11 9.68
C TYR A 25 4.91 -3.50 9.58
N VAL A 26 5.88 -3.65 8.70
CA VAL A 26 6.76 -4.81 8.76
C VAL A 26 7.55 -4.69 10.06
N HIS A 27 7.09 -5.40 11.08
CA HIS A 27 7.76 -5.43 12.39
C HIS A 27 9.07 -6.20 12.28
N LEU A 28 10.15 -5.49 11.98
CA LEU A 28 11.50 -5.99 12.13
C LEU A 28 11.86 -5.95 13.62
N SER A 29 11.66 -7.07 14.30
CA SER A 29 12.22 -7.25 15.65
C SER A 29 13.75 -7.30 15.56
N PRO A 30 14.50 -6.48 16.31
CA PRO A 30 15.94 -6.55 16.34
C PRO A 30 16.38 -7.78 17.14
N LYS A 31 16.80 -8.84 16.45
CA LYS A 31 17.61 -9.88 17.10
C LYS A 31 19.01 -9.35 17.29
N ARG A 32 19.46 -9.33 18.55
CA ARG A 32 20.79 -8.95 19.01
C ARG A 32 21.88 -9.53 18.11
N ALA A 33 22.74 -8.65 17.64
CA ALA A 33 23.96 -8.98 16.95
C ALA A 33 24.94 -9.68 17.90
N THR A 34 25.39 -10.87 17.50
CA THR A 34 26.66 -11.44 17.94
C THR A 34 27.64 -11.25 16.80
N THR A 35 28.65 -10.50 17.06
CA THR A 35 29.77 -10.19 16.18
C THR A 35 30.46 -11.45 15.70
N GLN A 36 30.40 -11.70 14.39
CA GLN A 36 31.49 -12.39 13.67
C GLN A 36 31.64 -11.73 12.31
N SER A 37 32.78 -11.07 12.16
CA SER A 37 33.26 -10.53 10.91
C SER A 37 33.53 -11.68 9.94
N GLN A 38 32.64 -11.83 8.95
CA GLN A 38 32.97 -12.52 7.71
C GLN A 38 32.52 -11.63 6.58
N HIS A 39 33.52 -11.20 5.83
CA HIS A 39 33.39 -10.44 4.61
C HIS A 39 32.59 -11.27 3.60
N VAL A 40 31.28 -10.99 3.51
CA VAL A 40 30.42 -11.51 2.46
C VAL A 40 30.41 -10.46 1.36
N PRO A 41 30.65 -10.80 0.09
CA PRO A 41 30.61 -9.83 -0.99
C PRO A 41 29.23 -9.20 -1.07
N ILE A 42 29.22 -7.87 -1.05
CA ILE A 42 28.03 -7.02 -1.17
C ILE A 42 27.53 -7.14 -2.61
N GLY A 43 26.74 -8.16 -2.87
CA GLY A 43 25.87 -8.29 -4.02
C GLY A 43 24.44 -8.14 -3.55
N GLY A 44 24.11 -7.07 -2.86
CA GLY A 44 22.74 -6.64 -2.70
C GLY A 44 22.28 -6.18 -4.07
N THR A 45 21.38 -6.92 -4.70
CA THR A 45 20.64 -6.41 -5.84
C THR A 45 19.89 -5.19 -5.34
N MET A 46 20.34 -4.00 -5.76
CA MET A 46 19.60 -2.77 -5.51
C MET A 46 18.20 -3.00 -6.07
N SER A 47 17.18 -2.77 -5.25
CA SER A 47 15.80 -2.88 -5.71
C SER A 47 15.60 -1.99 -6.92
N ASP A 48 15.01 -2.53 -7.97
CA ASP A 48 14.70 -1.74 -9.17
C ASP A 48 13.60 -0.73 -8.82
N ILE A 49 13.87 0.56 -9.10
CA ILE A 49 12.96 1.67 -8.82
C ILE A 49 12.85 2.54 -10.08
N PRO A 50 11.91 2.22 -11.00
CA PRO A 50 11.71 2.95 -12.23
C PRO A 50 11.42 4.44 -12.02
N ALA A 51 12.13 5.30 -12.78
CA ALA A 51 12.06 6.76 -12.60
C ALA A 51 10.77 7.39 -13.17
N ASP A 52 10.04 6.67 -13.99
CA ASP A 52 8.79 7.11 -14.64
C ASP A 52 7.53 6.83 -13.83
N LEU A 53 7.68 6.24 -12.63
CA LEU A 53 6.59 5.89 -11.73
C LEU A 53 6.48 6.88 -10.57
N ARG A 54 5.35 6.79 -9.85
CA ARG A 54 5.13 7.39 -8.54
C ARG A 54 4.99 6.31 -7.49
N TYR A 55 5.28 6.64 -6.24
CA TYR A 55 5.38 5.68 -5.15
C TYR A 55 4.63 6.15 -3.92
N SER A 56 3.89 5.24 -3.30
CA SER A 56 3.27 5.49 -2.00
C SER A 56 4.20 5.09 -0.85
N THR A 57 3.93 5.60 0.34
CA THR A 57 4.61 5.16 1.59
C THR A 57 4.31 3.71 1.95
N ASP A 58 3.27 3.14 1.37
CA ASP A 58 2.86 1.75 1.56
C ASP A 58 3.47 0.81 0.51
N HIS A 59 4.55 1.27 -0.14
CA HIS A 59 5.34 0.51 -1.11
C HIS A 59 4.56 0.04 -2.35
N LEU A 60 3.58 0.82 -2.79
CA LEU A 60 2.92 0.64 -4.08
C LEU A 60 3.49 1.61 -5.11
N TRP A 61 3.66 1.13 -6.33
CA TRP A 61 3.95 2.00 -7.47
C TRP A 61 2.67 2.37 -8.21
N VAL A 62 2.68 3.54 -8.83
CA VAL A 62 1.58 4.09 -9.63
C VAL A 62 2.11 4.52 -10.99
N ARG A 63 1.54 3.98 -12.05
CA ARG A 63 1.81 4.39 -13.44
C ARG A 63 0.63 5.16 -13.99
N PRO A 64 0.76 6.48 -14.20
CA PRO A 64 -0.29 7.28 -14.82
C PRO A 64 -0.52 6.87 -16.28
N GLY A 65 -1.78 6.76 -16.65
CA GLY A 65 -2.24 6.52 -18.02
C GLY A 65 -3.10 7.66 -18.55
N ALA A 66 -3.66 7.48 -19.73
CA ALA A 66 -4.52 8.48 -20.36
C ALA A 66 -5.88 8.58 -19.65
N GLY A 67 -6.48 9.79 -19.67
CA GLY A 67 -7.85 10.00 -19.23
C GLY A 67 -8.12 9.79 -17.74
N GLY A 68 -7.10 9.90 -16.90
CA GLY A 68 -7.25 9.70 -15.45
C GLY A 68 -7.13 8.24 -14.99
N LEU A 69 -6.81 7.32 -15.90
CA LEU A 69 -6.52 5.94 -15.54
C LEU A 69 -5.12 5.85 -14.91
N VAL A 70 -4.99 5.08 -13.86
CA VAL A 70 -3.70 4.74 -13.25
C VAL A 70 -3.62 3.23 -13.03
N ARG A 71 -2.43 2.65 -13.24
CA ARG A 71 -2.15 1.26 -12.93
C ARG A 71 -1.32 1.20 -11.65
N VAL A 72 -1.58 0.21 -10.81
CA VAL A 72 -0.99 0.05 -9.47
C VAL A 72 -0.40 -1.34 -9.33
N GLY A 73 0.74 -1.43 -8.65
CA GLY A 73 1.35 -2.69 -8.23
C GLY A 73 2.26 -2.48 -7.04
N VAL A 74 2.83 -3.55 -6.52
CA VAL A 74 3.82 -3.51 -5.43
C VAL A 74 5.21 -3.24 -5.98
N THR A 75 6.05 -2.56 -5.22
CA THR A 75 7.44 -2.31 -5.61
C THR A 75 8.29 -3.58 -5.45
N ASP A 76 9.44 -3.60 -6.12
CA ASP A 76 10.42 -4.67 -5.95
C ASP A 76 10.88 -4.81 -4.49
N PHE A 77 11.05 -3.69 -3.78
CA PHE A 77 11.34 -3.69 -2.36
C PHE A 77 10.24 -4.38 -1.53
N ALA A 78 8.97 -4.08 -1.84
CA ALA A 78 7.84 -4.68 -1.13
C ALA A 78 7.74 -6.19 -1.38
N GLN A 79 7.85 -6.65 -2.63
CA GLN A 79 7.76 -8.07 -2.94
C GLN A 79 8.92 -8.86 -2.31
N GLN A 80 10.14 -8.31 -2.27
CA GLN A 80 11.26 -8.94 -1.57
C GLN A 80 10.99 -9.07 -0.06
N SER A 81 10.38 -8.06 0.54
CA SER A 81 10.01 -8.06 1.96
C SER A 81 8.89 -9.04 2.27
N LEU A 82 7.88 -9.15 1.38
CA LEU A 82 6.77 -10.10 1.51
C LEU A 82 7.24 -11.55 1.36
N GLY A 83 8.20 -11.80 0.48
CA GLY A 83 8.59 -13.14 0.03
C GLY A 83 7.58 -13.69 -0.99
N ASP A 84 7.50 -15.01 -1.13
CA ASP A 84 6.68 -15.67 -2.14
C ASP A 84 5.20 -15.33 -1.95
N VAL A 85 4.63 -14.63 -2.91
CA VAL A 85 3.21 -14.26 -2.95
C VAL A 85 2.39 -15.47 -3.36
N VAL A 86 1.33 -15.75 -2.63
CA VAL A 86 0.46 -16.92 -2.83
C VAL A 86 -0.97 -16.55 -3.22
N ASP A 87 -1.42 -15.36 -2.87
CA ASP A 87 -2.73 -14.83 -3.29
C ASP A 87 -2.73 -13.29 -3.32
N VAL A 88 -3.56 -12.73 -4.18
CA VAL A 88 -3.81 -11.30 -4.27
C VAL A 88 -5.30 -11.06 -4.45
N SER A 89 -5.88 -10.32 -3.53
CA SER A 89 -7.30 -9.93 -3.53
C SER A 89 -7.44 -8.41 -3.77
N PRO A 90 -7.25 -7.92 -4.99
CA PRO A 90 -7.38 -6.49 -5.31
C PRO A 90 -8.84 -6.06 -5.35
N PRO A 91 -9.14 -4.74 -5.35
CA PRO A 91 -10.51 -4.24 -5.45
C PRO A 91 -11.17 -4.71 -6.75
N ARG A 92 -12.46 -4.98 -6.68
CA ARG A 92 -13.24 -5.43 -7.85
C ARG A 92 -13.54 -4.26 -8.77
N PRO A 93 -13.64 -4.49 -10.09
CA PRO A 93 -14.13 -3.47 -11.01
C PRO A 93 -15.47 -2.89 -10.55
N GLY A 94 -15.55 -1.57 -10.42
CA GLY A 94 -16.71 -0.85 -9.90
C GLY A 94 -16.60 -0.42 -8.43
N ASP A 95 -15.69 -0.98 -7.65
CA ASP A 95 -15.49 -0.58 -6.26
C ASP A 95 -14.90 0.83 -6.19
N THR A 96 -15.42 1.64 -5.27
CA THR A 96 -14.83 2.94 -4.95
C THR A 96 -13.67 2.76 -3.99
N VAL A 97 -12.51 3.31 -4.34
CA VAL A 97 -11.32 3.30 -3.48
C VAL A 97 -10.97 4.72 -3.05
N THR A 98 -10.47 4.87 -1.84
CA THR A 98 -10.09 6.17 -1.27
C THR A 98 -8.61 6.13 -0.90
N ALA A 99 -7.87 7.14 -1.33
CA ALA A 99 -6.44 7.26 -1.02
C ALA A 99 -6.18 7.12 0.49
N GLY A 100 -5.19 6.29 0.86
CA GLY A 100 -4.84 6.02 2.25
C GLY A 100 -5.74 5.02 2.98
N GLN A 101 -6.72 4.40 2.30
CA GLN A 101 -7.58 3.36 2.89
C GLN A 101 -7.29 1.99 2.26
N ALA A 102 -7.47 0.93 3.06
CA ALA A 102 -7.38 -0.43 2.57
C ALA A 102 -8.44 -0.69 1.48
N CYS A 103 -8.01 -1.28 0.39
CA CYS A 103 -8.87 -1.58 -0.76
C CYS A 103 -8.78 -3.05 -1.21
N GLY A 104 -7.95 -3.83 -0.58
CA GLY A 104 -7.72 -5.23 -0.87
C GLY A 104 -6.62 -5.78 0.02
N ASP A 105 -6.13 -6.96 -0.28
CA ASP A 105 -5.04 -7.60 0.46
C ASP A 105 -4.13 -8.41 -0.48
N ILE A 106 -2.93 -8.71 0.04
CA ILE A 106 -1.93 -9.55 -0.58
C ILE A 106 -1.41 -10.54 0.47
N GLU A 107 -1.44 -11.82 0.13
CA GLU A 107 -0.99 -12.91 0.99
C GLU A 107 0.33 -13.49 0.46
N SER A 108 1.27 -13.65 1.35
CA SER A 108 2.53 -14.36 1.11
C SER A 108 2.63 -15.57 2.04
N VAL A 109 3.62 -16.43 1.80
CA VAL A 109 3.92 -17.56 2.71
C VAL A 109 4.22 -17.13 4.15
N LYS A 110 4.52 -15.85 4.40
CA LYS A 110 4.91 -15.30 5.70
C LYS A 110 3.81 -14.48 6.37
N SER A 111 2.98 -13.76 5.58
CA SER A 111 2.07 -12.74 6.12
C SER A 111 0.94 -12.39 5.16
N LEU A 112 -0.13 -11.86 5.74
CA LEU A 112 -1.21 -11.17 5.03
C LEU A 112 -1.03 -9.66 5.26
N SER A 113 -1.13 -8.86 4.20
CA SER A 113 -0.95 -7.41 4.23
C SER A 113 -2.06 -6.70 3.46
N ASP A 114 -2.54 -5.58 3.99
CA ASP A 114 -3.52 -4.75 3.29
C ASP A 114 -2.90 -4.01 2.09
N LEU A 115 -3.64 -3.92 1.00
CA LEU A 115 -3.35 -3.03 -0.12
C LEU A 115 -4.00 -1.66 0.16
N ILE A 116 -3.17 -0.63 0.34
CA ILE A 116 -3.63 0.73 0.62
C ILE A 116 -3.75 1.50 -0.69
N ALA A 117 -4.95 2.00 -1.01
CA ALA A 117 -5.17 2.72 -2.25
C ALA A 117 -4.27 3.97 -2.33
N PRO A 118 -3.44 4.12 -3.39
CA PRO A 118 -2.54 5.27 -3.51
C PRO A 118 -3.25 6.54 -3.99
N VAL A 119 -4.38 6.39 -4.66
CA VAL A 119 -5.23 7.48 -5.16
C VAL A 119 -6.70 7.15 -4.99
N THR A 120 -7.55 8.18 -4.95
CA THR A 120 -9.00 8.04 -4.91
C THR A 120 -9.57 7.87 -6.31
N GLY A 121 -10.54 6.96 -6.45
CA GLY A 121 -11.22 6.73 -7.72
C GLY A 121 -12.10 5.49 -7.69
N THR A 122 -12.37 4.95 -8.87
CA THR A 122 -13.12 3.70 -9.04
C THR A 122 -12.22 2.65 -9.67
N ALA A 123 -12.16 1.48 -9.09
CA ALA A 123 -11.43 0.35 -9.67
C ALA A 123 -12.04 0.00 -11.05
N ARG A 124 -11.19 -0.13 -12.08
CA ARG A 124 -11.60 -0.39 -13.47
C ARG A 124 -11.29 -1.79 -13.92
N ALA A 125 -10.15 -2.29 -13.50
CA ALA A 125 -9.66 -3.62 -13.82
C ALA A 125 -8.81 -4.16 -12.69
N ARG A 126 -8.73 -5.45 -12.59
CA ARG A 126 -7.74 -6.16 -11.80
C ARG A 126 -6.97 -7.09 -12.73
N ASN A 127 -5.80 -7.46 -12.33
CA ASN A 127 -4.99 -8.41 -13.08
C ASN A 127 -5.52 -9.83 -12.83
N GLU A 128 -6.26 -10.37 -13.77
CA GLU A 128 -6.84 -11.71 -13.65
C GLU A 128 -5.78 -12.82 -13.70
N ASP A 129 -4.62 -12.56 -14.29
CA ASP A 129 -3.54 -13.56 -14.38
C ASP A 129 -2.98 -13.94 -13.00
N LEU A 130 -3.11 -13.04 -12.01
CA LEU A 130 -2.65 -13.29 -10.64
C LEU A 130 -3.47 -14.36 -9.91
N ALA A 131 -4.67 -14.68 -10.38
CA ALA A 131 -5.48 -15.76 -9.80
C ALA A 131 -4.84 -17.15 -10.07
N GLU A 132 -4.12 -17.30 -11.18
CA GLU A 132 -3.45 -18.55 -11.56
C GLU A 132 -1.93 -18.48 -11.32
N ALA A 133 -1.34 -17.28 -11.38
CA ALA A 133 0.09 -17.04 -11.29
C ALA A 133 0.40 -15.84 -10.35
N PRO A 134 0.17 -15.95 -9.04
CA PRO A 134 0.45 -14.86 -8.09
C PRO A 134 1.95 -14.55 -8.00
N ASP A 135 2.83 -15.48 -8.34
CA ASP A 135 4.28 -15.33 -8.41
C ASP A 135 4.76 -14.32 -9.46
N LEU A 136 3.89 -13.88 -10.38
CA LEU A 136 4.17 -12.74 -11.27
C LEU A 136 4.47 -11.46 -10.49
N VAL A 137 3.89 -11.30 -9.31
CA VAL A 137 4.20 -10.17 -8.42
C VAL A 137 5.66 -10.18 -7.98
N ASN A 138 6.25 -11.37 -7.78
CA ASN A 138 7.65 -11.53 -7.42
C ASN A 138 8.58 -11.45 -8.63
N SER A 139 8.19 -12.07 -9.74
CA SER A 139 9.06 -12.24 -10.91
C SER A 139 9.10 -11.01 -11.83
N ASP A 140 7.99 -10.24 -11.90
CA ASP A 140 7.87 -9.05 -12.77
C ASP A 140 6.96 -8.00 -12.14
N PRO A 141 7.35 -7.41 -10.98
CA PRO A 141 6.49 -6.53 -10.21
C PRO A 141 6.05 -5.25 -10.95
N TYR A 142 6.86 -4.77 -11.91
CA TYR A 142 6.58 -3.54 -12.68
C TYR A 142 5.94 -3.80 -14.05
N GLY A 143 5.85 -5.05 -14.46
CA GLY A 143 5.26 -5.49 -15.72
C GLY A 143 4.03 -6.34 -15.51
N GLN A 144 4.16 -7.67 -15.64
CA GLN A 144 3.05 -8.62 -15.58
C GLN A 144 2.44 -8.75 -14.16
N GLY A 145 3.21 -8.43 -13.11
CA GLY A 145 2.76 -8.45 -11.72
C GLY A 145 1.97 -7.21 -11.27
N TRP A 146 1.43 -6.39 -12.19
CA TRP A 146 0.53 -5.31 -11.80
C TRP A 146 -0.72 -5.85 -11.10
N LEU A 147 -1.31 -5.08 -10.17
CA LEU A 147 -2.41 -5.56 -9.34
C LEU A 147 -3.78 -5.14 -9.87
N PHE A 148 -3.99 -3.83 -10.00
CA PHE A 148 -5.28 -3.26 -10.41
C PHE A 148 -5.12 -1.89 -11.06
N GLU A 149 -6.21 -1.42 -11.68
CA GLU A 149 -6.30 -0.10 -12.29
C GLU A 149 -7.42 0.71 -11.63
N ILE A 150 -7.16 1.99 -11.43
CA ILE A 150 -8.09 2.96 -10.87
C ILE A 150 -8.38 4.04 -11.91
N GLN A 151 -9.65 4.32 -12.12
CA GLN A 151 -10.12 5.53 -12.83
C GLN A 151 -10.32 6.63 -11.80
N SER A 152 -9.42 7.59 -11.76
CA SER A 152 -9.54 8.81 -10.95
C SER A 152 -10.10 9.96 -11.77
N ASP A 153 -10.70 10.95 -11.10
CA ASP A 153 -11.09 12.19 -11.73
C ASP A 153 -9.82 12.97 -12.17
N PRO A 154 -9.66 13.29 -13.47
CA PRO A 154 -8.50 14.02 -13.95
C PRO A 154 -8.29 15.38 -13.25
N ALA A 155 -9.36 15.99 -12.73
CA ALA A 155 -9.27 17.27 -12.03
C ALA A 155 -8.51 17.17 -10.69
N ILE A 156 -8.56 16.03 -10.03
CA ILE A 156 -7.89 15.80 -8.73
C ILE A 156 -6.66 14.91 -8.85
N LEU A 157 -6.56 14.09 -9.90
CA LEU A 157 -5.48 13.12 -10.06
C LEU A 157 -4.09 13.80 -10.04
N GLY A 158 -3.95 14.94 -10.71
CA GLY A 158 -2.68 15.67 -10.73
C GLY A 158 -2.17 16.03 -9.33
N GLN A 159 -3.07 16.46 -8.45
CA GLN A 159 -2.74 16.75 -7.05
C GLN A 159 -2.42 15.48 -6.26
N GLN A 160 -3.14 14.41 -6.48
CA GLN A 160 -2.89 13.13 -5.81
C GLN A 160 -1.53 12.54 -6.22
N LEU A 161 -1.20 12.58 -7.51
CA LEU A 161 0.10 12.13 -8.01
C LEU A 161 1.26 13.00 -7.49
N ALA A 162 1.04 14.31 -7.31
CA ALA A 162 2.02 15.20 -6.73
C ALA A 162 2.27 14.95 -5.23
N ALA A 163 1.33 14.33 -4.54
CA ALA A 163 1.47 13.92 -3.14
C ALA A 163 2.24 12.59 -2.98
N LEU A 164 2.38 11.81 -4.06
CA LEU A 164 3.19 10.60 -4.08
C LEU A 164 4.67 10.94 -4.30
N MET A 165 5.54 10.05 -3.85
CA MET A 165 6.98 10.18 -4.02
C MET A 165 7.40 9.93 -5.48
N ASP A 166 8.46 10.61 -5.90
CA ASP A 166 9.23 10.20 -7.07
C ASP A 166 10.20 9.07 -6.71
N ALA A 167 10.95 8.60 -7.70
CA ALA A 167 11.87 7.48 -7.51
C ALA A 167 13.01 7.80 -6.53
N ASP A 168 13.49 9.05 -6.49
CA ASP A 168 14.59 9.43 -5.62
C ASP A 168 14.16 9.47 -4.16
N ALA A 169 13.02 10.11 -3.86
CA ALA A 169 12.43 10.12 -2.54
C ALA A 169 12.06 8.70 -2.07
N TYR A 170 11.59 7.85 -2.99
CA TYR A 170 11.27 6.46 -2.64
C TYR A 170 12.52 5.63 -2.35
N ARG A 171 13.65 5.84 -3.06
CA ARG A 171 14.93 5.19 -2.74
C ARG A 171 15.39 5.49 -1.32
N GLU A 172 15.26 6.75 -0.89
CA GLU A 172 15.60 7.15 0.48
C GLU A 172 14.72 6.41 1.51
N LEU A 173 13.42 6.27 1.24
CA LEU A 173 12.49 5.55 2.11
C LEU A 173 12.81 4.05 2.16
N ALA A 174 13.07 3.43 1.02
CA ALA A 174 13.36 1.99 0.92
C ALA A 174 14.77 1.63 1.42
N GLY A 175 15.65 2.61 1.59
CA GLY A 175 17.05 2.38 1.96
C GLY A 175 17.88 1.72 0.84
N ALA A 176 17.51 1.98 -0.42
CA ALA A 176 18.07 1.37 -1.62
C ALA A 176 19.08 2.29 -2.33
#